data_59e21b828c3f4246b30bc882fa4a22b4
#
_entry.id   59e21b828c3f4246b30bc882fa4a22b4
#
_cell.length_a   1.000
_cell.length_b   1.000
_cell.length_c   1.000
_cell.angle_alpha   90.00
_cell.angle_beta   90.00
_cell.angle_gamma   90.00
#
_symmetry.space_group_name_H-M   'P 1'
#
loop_
_entity.id
_entity.type
_entity.pdbx_description
1 polymer ?
#
loop_
_entity_poly.entity_id
_entity_poly.type
_entity_poly.pdbx_seq_one_letter_code
_entity_poly.pdbx_strand_id
1 'polypeptide(L)'
;VQQHEFTAEASPSTLAGSFTPDLVSSKTWLCNYLKKELDGRSAGDIYILGSWYGNMGVFLQQANIDFDRLIMVETRPRLLTTARRLLEPLYREGRLKLVLGRAEQIVYPNRPITVINTSANDMSRVWFQRVPRGTLTVIQSRDAVKDVKVITDTAAQFYAKFPLENTVYWGQRRLRDPETRYTRYMKIGYK
;
A
#
# COMPACT_ATOMS: atom_id res chain seq x y z
N VAL A 1 5.77 -13.63 29.04
CA VAL A 1 5.46 -12.76 27.89
C VAL A 1 6.07 -13.43 26.68
N GLN A 2 5.28 -14.23 25.95
CA GLN A 2 5.72 -14.88 24.72
C GLN A 2 5.72 -13.84 23.60
N GLN A 3 6.90 -13.54 23.08
CA GLN A 3 7.06 -12.82 21.83
C GLN A 3 6.57 -13.76 20.70
N HIS A 4 5.43 -13.44 20.12
CA HIS A 4 5.04 -14.00 18.83
C HIS A 4 5.97 -13.39 17.78
N GLU A 5 7.00 -14.12 17.40
CA GLU A 5 7.73 -13.91 16.16
C GLU A 5 6.73 -14.08 15.02
N PHE A 6 6.34 -12.96 14.42
CA PHE A 6 5.71 -12.96 13.11
C PHE A 6 6.76 -13.50 12.13
N THR A 7 6.64 -14.75 11.74
CA THR A 7 7.38 -15.29 10.60
C THR A 7 6.94 -14.49 9.39
N ALA A 8 7.83 -13.60 8.95
CA ALA A 8 7.63 -12.83 7.73
C ALA A 8 7.43 -13.81 6.58
N GLU A 9 6.27 -13.72 5.91
CA GLU A 9 6.11 -14.25 4.56
C GLU A 9 7.35 -13.94 3.72
N ALA A 10 7.62 -14.79 2.72
CA ALA A 10 8.68 -14.63 1.74
C ALA A 10 8.54 -13.30 0.97
N SER A 11 8.78 -12.21 1.67
CA SER A 11 9.03 -10.91 1.06
C SER A 11 10.34 -11.04 0.31
N PRO A 12 10.42 -10.63 -0.97
CA PRO A 12 11.69 -10.62 -1.69
C PRO A 12 12.75 -9.99 -0.78
N SER A 13 13.79 -10.75 -0.50
CA SER A 13 14.86 -10.33 0.42
C SER A 13 15.70 -9.17 -0.14
N THR A 14 15.41 -8.76 -1.39
CA THR A 14 16.16 -7.74 -2.13
C THR A 14 15.26 -6.69 -2.76
N LEU A 15 15.81 -5.51 -2.99
CA LEU A 15 15.12 -4.43 -3.73
C LEU A 15 14.70 -4.90 -5.14
N ALA A 16 15.55 -5.63 -5.85
CA ALA A 16 15.23 -6.16 -7.18
C ALA A 16 14.01 -7.07 -7.15
N GLY A 17 13.88 -7.92 -6.14
CA GLY A 17 12.71 -8.77 -5.93
C GLY A 17 11.41 -7.99 -5.67
N SER A 18 11.49 -6.72 -5.31
CA SER A 18 10.30 -5.86 -5.16
C SER A 18 9.73 -5.33 -6.48
N PHE A 19 10.39 -5.62 -7.61
CA PHE A 19 9.98 -5.23 -8.96
C PHE A 19 9.72 -6.46 -9.87
N THR A 20 9.25 -7.56 -9.29
CA THR A 20 8.79 -8.71 -10.09
C THR A 20 7.63 -8.34 -11.02
N PRO A 21 7.45 -9.02 -12.16
CA PRO A 21 6.42 -8.67 -13.14
C PRO A 21 5.00 -8.57 -12.58
N ASP A 22 4.66 -9.44 -11.62
CA ASP A 22 3.37 -9.44 -10.94
C ASP A 22 3.20 -8.21 -10.04
N LEU A 23 4.24 -7.81 -9.29
CA LEU A 23 4.21 -6.61 -8.45
C LEU A 23 4.18 -5.34 -9.32
N VAL A 24 4.95 -5.28 -10.41
CA VAL A 24 4.88 -4.19 -11.40
C VAL A 24 3.45 -4.08 -11.95
N SER A 25 2.87 -5.19 -12.43
CA SER A 25 1.50 -5.23 -12.95
C SER A 25 0.48 -4.75 -11.92
N SER A 26 0.62 -5.21 -10.66
CA SER A 26 -0.25 -4.81 -9.56
C SER A 26 -0.19 -3.32 -9.25
N LYS A 27 1.02 -2.74 -9.18
CA LYS A 27 1.22 -1.32 -8.84
C LYS A 27 0.81 -0.40 -10.01
N THR A 28 1.13 -0.79 -11.24
CA THR A 28 0.66 -0.07 -12.43
C THR A 28 -0.87 -0.05 -12.51
N TRP A 29 -1.51 -1.19 -12.24
CA TRP A 29 -2.97 -1.27 -12.16
C TRP A 29 -3.55 -0.30 -11.13
N LEU A 30 -2.95 -0.24 -9.92
CA LEU A 30 -3.35 0.70 -8.87
C LEU A 30 -3.22 2.15 -9.35
N CYS A 31 -2.04 2.52 -9.88
CA CYS A 31 -1.78 3.89 -10.32
C CYS A 31 -2.72 4.35 -11.43
N ASN A 32 -3.05 3.47 -12.38
CA ASN A 32 -3.97 3.79 -13.47
C ASN A 32 -5.37 4.18 -12.97
N TYR A 33 -5.90 3.43 -11.99
CA TYR A 33 -7.22 3.73 -11.43
C TYR A 33 -7.19 4.90 -10.44
N LEU A 34 -6.12 5.04 -9.66
CA LEU A 34 -5.94 6.21 -8.80
C LEU A 34 -5.86 7.49 -9.64
N LYS A 35 -5.08 7.48 -10.71
CA LYS A 35 -4.97 8.63 -11.64
C LYS A 35 -6.31 8.98 -12.26
N LYS A 36 -7.09 7.98 -12.67
CA LYS A 36 -8.44 8.19 -13.21
C LYS A 36 -9.37 8.82 -12.16
N GLU A 37 -9.30 8.37 -10.91
CA GLU A 37 -10.13 8.93 -9.84
C GLU A 37 -9.73 10.38 -9.51
N LEU A 38 -8.44 10.66 -9.53
CA LEU A 38 -7.95 12.01 -9.27
C LEU A 38 -8.32 13.00 -10.38
N ASP A 39 -8.45 12.54 -11.61
CA ASP A 39 -8.86 13.37 -12.76
C ASP A 39 -8.15 14.73 -12.83
N GLY A 40 -6.83 14.70 -12.76
CA GLY A 40 -5.94 15.88 -12.75
C GLY A 40 -5.82 16.61 -11.41
N ARG A 41 -6.57 16.21 -10.40
CA ARG A 41 -6.43 16.76 -9.04
C ARG A 41 -5.19 16.21 -8.34
N SER A 42 -4.58 17.01 -7.45
CA SER A 42 -3.54 16.50 -6.56
C SER A 42 -4.10 15.48 -5.56
N ALA A 43 -3.32 14.45 -5.27
CA ALA A 43 -3.62 13.47 -4.22
C ALA A 43 -3.34 14.03 -2.81
N GLY A 44 -2.81 15.26 -2.70
CA GLY A 44 -2.34 15.82 -1.43
C GLY A 44 -1.16 15.06 -0.84
N ASP A 45 -1.10 14.93 0.47
CA ASP A 45 -0.13 14.05 1.13
C ASP A 45 -0.56 12.59 0.95
N ILE A 46 0.32 11.74 0.41
CA ILE A 46 0.07 10.31 0.25
C ILE A 46 0.75 9.53 1.38
N TYR A 47 -0.05 8.85 2.20
CA TYR A 47 0.43 7.90 3.22
C TYR A 47 0.50 6.50 2.63
N ILE A 48 1.69 5.90 2.58
CA ILE A 48 1.90 4.53 2.13
C ILE A 48 2.18 3.66 3.34
N LEU A 49 1.21 2.84 3.71
CA LEU A 49 1.27 1.97 4.89
C LEU A 49 1.92 0.63 4.52
N GLY A 50 2.95 0.24 5.29
CA GLY A 50 3.81 -0.89 4.93
C GLY A 50 4.57 -0.59 3.64
N SER A 51 5.31 0.53 3.63
CA SER A 51 5.92 1.07 2.41
C SER A 51 7.05 0.22 1.83
N TRP A 52 7.53 -0.75 2.62
CA TRP A 52 8.55 -1.69 2.21
C TRP A 52 9.81 -0.97 1.68
N TYR A 53 10.31 -1.31 0.49
CA TYR A 53 11.46 -0.64 -0.15
C TYR A 53 11.12 0.72 -0.78
N GLY A 54 9.87 1.19 -0.67
CA GLY A 54 9.44 2.46 -1.27
C GLY A 54 9.07 2.37 -2.76
N ASN A 55 8.97 1.16 -3.32
CA ASN A 55 8.65 0.95 -4.73
C ASN A 55 7.34 1.61 -5.17
N MET A 56 6.32 1.67 -4.29
CA MET A 56 5.06 2.36 -4.62
C MET A 56 5.29 3.84 -4.99
N GLY A 57 6.23 4.51 -4.33
CA GLY A 57 6.60 5.89 -4.66
C GLY A 57 7.17 6.04 -6.07
N VAL A 58 7.93 5.05 -6.55
CA VAL A 58 8.43 5.03 -7.94
C VAL A 58 7.27 4.94 -8.92
N PHE A 59 6.30 4.04 -8.67
CA PHE A 59 5.13 3.89 -9.56
C PHE A 59 4.23 5.13 -9.59
N LEU A 60 4.07 5.81 -8.46
CA LEU A 60 3.31 7.08 -8.40
C LEU A 60 3.97 8.16 -9.27
N GLN A 61 5.31 8.29 -9.21
CA GLN A 61 6.05 9.23 -10.05
C GLN A 61 5.96 8.85 -11.53
N GLN A 62 6.17 7.57 -11.89
CA GLN A 62 6.08 7.08 -13.27
C GLN A 62 4.68 7.28 -13.87
N ALA A 63 3.64 7.19 -13.06
CA ALA A 63 2.27 7.45 -13.48
C ALA A 63 1.93 8.93 -13.59
N ASN A 64 2.86 9.84 -13.24
CA ASN A 64 2.64 11.28 -13.16
C ASN A 64 1.40 11.61 -12.29
N ILE A 65 1.31 10.97 -11.11
CA ILE A 65 0.32 11.33 -10.11
C ILE A 65 0.86 12.54 -9.36
N ASP A 66 0.09 13.63 -9.37
CA ASP A 66 0.43 14.83 -8.61
C ASP A 66 0.15 14.61 -7.13
N PHE A 67 1.13 14.99 -6.26
CA PHE A 67 1.02 14.90 -4.80
C PHE A 67 1.94 15.92 -4.15
N ASP A 68 1.61 16.30 -2.92
CA ASP A 68 2.44 17.22 -2.11
C ASP A 68 3.64 16.48 -1.55
N ARG A 69 3.40 15.42 -0.77
CA ARG A 69 4.45 14.62 -0.12
C ARG A 69 4.09 13.14 -0.10
N LEU A 70 5.11 12.29 -0.09
CA LEU A 70 5.00 10.88 0.24
C LEU A 70 5.40 10.64 1.71
N ILE A 71 4.51 10.02 2.48
CA ILE A 71 4.76 9.62 3.86
C ILE A 71 4.86 8.10 3.88
N MET A 72 6.10 7.59 3.99
CA MET A 72 6.41 6.17 4.00
C MET A 72 6.37 5.64 5.42
N VAL A 73 5.40 4.78 5.73
CA VAL A 73 5.26 4.14 7.05
C VAL A 73 5.74 2.70 6.98
N GLU A 74 6.74 2.35 7.77
CA GLU A 74 7.33 1.01 7.79
C GLU A 74 7.90 0.71 9.19
N THR A 75 7.82 -0.53 9.62
CA THR A 75 8.32 -0.99 10.93
C THR A 75 9.80 -1.34 10.92
N ARG A 76 10.37 -1.57 9.75
CA ARG A 76 11.75 -2.02 9.56
C ARG A 76 12.65 -0.87 9.08
N PRO A 77 13.59 -0.37 9.92
CA PRO A 77 14.40 0.80 9.59
C PRO A 77 15.27 0.61 8.35
N ARG A 78 15.76 -0.61 8.10
CA ARG A 78 16.56 -0.91 6.89
C ARG A 78 15.78 -0.65 5.59
N LEU A 79 14.48 -0.93 5.58
CA LEU A 79 13.63 -0.70 4.41
C LEU A 79 13.41 0.78 4.16
N LEU A 80 13.22 1.57 5.22
CA LEU A 80 13.14 3.04 5.11
C LEU A 80 14.44 3.65 4.58
N THR A 81 15.60 3.12 5.00
CA THR A 81 16.89 3.55 4.45
C THR A 81 16.98 3.28 2.94
N THR A 82 16.50 2.11 2.50
CA THR A 82 16.45 1.78 1.07
C THR A 82 15.45 2.67 0.33
N ALA A 83 14.25 2.87 0.89
CA ALA A 83 13.24 3.77 0.33
C ALA A 83 13.78 5.20 0.15
N ARG A 84 14.54 5.73 1.12
CA ARG A 84 15.20 7.03 1.01
C ARG A 84 16.14 7.10 -0.17
N ARG A 85 16.99 6.07 -0.35
CA ARG A 85 17.94 6.02 -1.48
C ARG A 85 17.21 5.93 -2.82
N LEU A 86 16.18 5.10 -2.89
CA LEU A 86 15.38 4.90 -4.10
C LEU A 86 14.63 6.17 -4.53
N LEU A 87 14.19 6.97 -3.56
CA LEU A 87 13.41 8.20 -3.75
C LEU A 87 14.18 9.44 -3.33
N GLU A 88 15.52 9.40 -3.47
CA GLU A 88 16.41 10.48 -3.02
C GLU A 88 16.05 11.85 -3.57
N PRO A 89 15.65 12.04 -4.85
CA PRO A 89 15.21 13.34 -5.34
C PRO A 89 14.07 13.93 -4.49
N LEU A 90 13.01 13.15 -4.22
CA LEU A 90 11.90 13.60 -3.37
C LEU A 90 12.36 13.90 -1.93
N TYR A 91 13.32 13.13 -1.42
CA TYR A 91 13.87 13.38 -0.08
C TYR A 91 14.62 14.72 -0.02
N ARG A 92 15.45 15.03 -1.01
CA ARG A 92 16.16 16.31 -1.11
C ARG A 92 15.24 17.51 -1.28
N GLU A 93 14.12 17.31 -2.00
CA GLU A 93 13.07 18.33 -2.16
C GLU A 93 12.19 18.51 -0.91
N GLY A 94 12.39 17.73 0.16
CA GLY A 94 11.55 17.75 1.36
C GLY A 94 10.15 17.13 1.15
N ARG A 95 9.94 16.43 0.04
CA ARG A 95 8.68 15.79 -0.36
C ARG A 95 8.59 14.32 0.04
N LEU A 96 9.60 13.75 0.66
CA LEU A 96 9.58 12.40 1.22
C LEU A 96 9.73 12.45 2.74
N LYS A 97 8.77 11.94 3.48
CA LYS A 97 8.83 11.75 4.93
C LYS A 97 8.87 10.25 5.25
N LEU A 98 9.83 9.84 6.06
CA LEU A 98 10.00 8.47 6.52
C LEU A 98 9.51 8.36 7.96
N VAL A 99 8.61 7.42 8.22
CA VAL A 99 8.02 7.19 9.54
C VAL A 99 8.30 5.75 9.95
N LEU A 100 9.19 5.60 10.91
CA LEU A 100 9.41 4.31 11.57
C LEU A 100 8.29 4.07 12.58
N GLY A 101 7.40 3.14 12.28
CA GLY A 101 6.25 2.88 13.13
C GLY A 101 5.23 1.95 12.48
N ARG A 102 4.20 1.62 13.26
CA ARG A 102 3.10 0.77 12.82
C ARG A 102 1.98 1.61 12.20
N ALA A 103 1.35 1.07 11.16
CA ALA A 103 0.22 1.71 10.48
C ALA A 103 -0.93 2.08 11.43
N GLU A 104 -1.14 1.27 12.46
CA GLU A 104 -2.17 1.47 13.48
C GLU A 104 -1.90 2.66 14.42
N GLN A 105 -0.68 3.20 14.42
CA GLN A 105 -0.26 4.30 15.31
C GLN A 105 -0.21 5.65 14.59
N ILE A 106 -0.51 5.68 13.29
CA ILE A 106 -0.44 6.91 12.52
C ILE A 106 -1.54 7.88 12.95
N VAL A 107 -1.14 9.11 13.17
CA VAL A 107 -2.02 10.25 13.38
C VAL A 107 -2.06 11.04 12.08
N TYR A 108 -3.25 11.14 11.50
CA TYR A 108 -3.47 11.85 10.25
C TYR A 108 -3.77 13.34 10.49
N PRO A 109 -3.32 14.25 9.63
CA PRO A 109 -3.64 15.66 9.74
C PRO A 109 -5.11 15.92 9.36
N ASN A 110 -5.66 17.04 9.84
CA ASN A 110 -6.98 17.50 9.43
C ASN A 110 -6.89 18.31 8.13
N ARG A 111 -6.57 17.62 7.03
CA ARG A 111 -6.53 18.16 5.67
C ARG A 111 -6.69 17.04 4.66
N PRO A 112 -6.96 17.33 3.38
CA PRO A 112 -7.03 16.31 2.34
C PRO A 112 -5.75 15.48 2.25
N ILE A 113 -5.91 14.17 2.28
CA ILE A 113 -4.83 13.17 2.16
C ILE A 113 -5.32 11.98 1.35
N THR A 114 -4.38 11.22 0.85
CA THR A 114 -4.63 9.89 0.27
C THR A 114 -3.92 8.82 1.09
N VAL A 115 -4.59 7.71 1.36
CA VAL A 115 -4.01 6.57 2.08
C VAL A 115 -3.94 5.37 1.15
N ILE A 116 -2.74 4.80 1.00
CA ILE A 116 -2.48 3.60 0.19
C ILE A 116 -1.98 2.48 1.09
N ASN A 117 -2.67 1.35 1.09
CA ASN A 117 -2.21 0.12 1.72
C ASN A 117 -2.27 -1.04 0.72
N THR A 118 -1.11 -1.53 0.31
CA THR A 118 -0.98 -2.62 -0.67
C THR A 118 -0.71 -3.99 -0.04
N SER A 119 -0.71 -4.05 1.29
CA SER A 119 -0.51 -5.26 2.11
C SER A 119 -1.57 -5.35 3.22
N ALA A 120 -2.82 -5.04 2.87
CA ALA A 120 -3.89 -4.93 3.85
C ALA A 120 -4.23 -6.27 4.54
N ASN A 121 -3.90 -7.40 3.92
CA ASN A 121 -4.02 -8.73 4.52
C ASN A 121 -2.98 -9.00 5.62
N ASP A 122 -1.82 -8.30 5.58
CA ASP A 122 -0.71 -8.50 6.52
C ASP A 122 -0.82 -7.60 7.76
N MET A 123 -1.89 -6.80 7.84
CA MET A 123 -2.09 -5.82 8.89
C MET A 123 -3.42 -6.02 9.61
N SER A 124 -3.45 -5.66 10.91
CA SER A 124 -4.71 -5.60 11.64
C SER A 124 -5.64 -4.53 11.05
N ARG A 125 -6.96 -4.73 11.19
CA ARG A 125 -7.95 -3.77 10.68
C ARG A 125 -7.91 -2.39 11.37
N VAL A 126 -7.19 -2.26 12.47
CA VAL A 126 -7.12 -1.02 13.26
C VAL A 126 -6.59 0.16 12.44
N TRP A 127 -5.63 -0.05 11.52
CA TRP A 127 -5.15 1.02 10.66
C TRP A 127 -6.29 1.68 9.87
N PHE A 128 -7.21 0.86 9.33
CA PHE A 128 -8.33 1.36 8.52
C PHE A 128 -9.33 2.16 9.38
N GLN A 129 -9.56 1.74 10.62
CA GLN A 129 -10.45 2.46 11.54
C GLN A 129 -9.94 3.87 11.84
N ARG A 130 -8.63 4.07 11.84
CA ARG A 130 -7.98 5.36 12.10
C ARG A 130 -7.94 6.32 10.91
N VAL A 131 -8.09 5.83 9.68
CA VAL A 131 -8.17 6.70 8.51
C VAL A 131 -9.38 7.64 8.66
N PRO A 132 -9.21 8.96 8.50
CA PRO A 132 -10.32 9.91 8.62
C PRO A 132 -11.42 9.67 7.58
N ARG A 133 -12.65 10.02 7.91
CA ARG A 133 -13.76 9.99 6.95
C ARG A 133 -13.52 10.98 5.80
N GLY A 134 -14.01 10.67 4.63
CA GLY A 134 -13.79 11.45 3.41
C GLY A 134 -12.40 11.29 2.80
N THR A 135 -11.51 10.48 3.39
CA THR A 135 -10.17 10.23 2.86
C THR A 135 -10.21 9.30 1.66
N LEU A 136 -9.59 9.71 0.55
CA LEU A 136 -9.34 8.81 -0.58
C LEU A 136 -8.42 7.66 -0.14
N THR A 137 -8.92 6.45 -0.22
CA THR A 137 -8.25 5.26 0.31
C THR A 137 -8.13 4.20 -0.78
N VAL A 138 -6.91 3.73 -0.99
CA VAL A 138 -6.56 2.67 -1.94
C VAL A 138 -6.08 1.46 -1.17
N ILE A 139 -6.76 0.34 -1.35
CA ILE A 139 -6.52 -0.88 -0.59
C ILE A 139 -6.27 -2.02 -1.55
N GLN A 140 -5.15 -2.71 -1.40
CA GLN A 140 -4.89 -3.99 -2.05
C GLN A 140 -4.68 -5.08 -1.02
N SER A 141 -5.16 -6.28 -1.37
CA SER A 141 -4.96 -7.52 -0.64
C SER A 141 -4.73 -8.65 -1.64
N ARG A 142 -4.40 -9.84 -1.17
CA ARG A 142 -4.31 -11.05 -1.99
C ARG A 142 -4.97 -12.22 -1.29
N ASP A 143 -5.44 -13.21 -2.09
CA ASP A 143 -5.80 -14.51 -1.53
C ASP A 143 -4.56 -15.21 -0.97
N ALA A 144 -4.76 -16.19 -0.08
CA ALA A 144 -3.66 -16.90 0.53
C ALA A 144 -2.92 -17.77 -0.46
N VAL A 145 -1.63 -17.86 -0.23
CA VAL A 145 -0.77 -18.92 -0.74
C VAL A 145 -0.94 -20.13 0.18
N LYS A 146 -1.02 -21.35 -0.38
CA LYS A 146 -1.42 -22.59 0.30
C LYS A 146 -0.63 -22.96 1.57
N ASP A 147 0.54 -22.37 1.82
CA ASP A 147 1.43 -22.79 2.91
C ASP A 147 1.61 -21.73 4.02
N VAL A 148 0.89 -20.64 3.97
CA VAL A 148 0.94 -19.61 5.01
C VAL A 148 -0.39 -19.60 5.75
N LYS A 149 -0.36 -19.68 7.07
CA LYS A 149 -1.54 -19.56 7.97
C LYS A 149 -2.18 -18.16 7.91
N VAL A 150 -2.16 -17.53 6.76
CA VAL A 150 -2.78 -16.23 6.53
C VAL A 150 -4.22 -16.47 6.13
N ILE A 151 -5.13 -15.80 6.80
CA ILE A 151 -6.56 -15.83 6.53
C ILE A 151 -6.78 -15.43 5.08
N THR A 152 -7.15 -16.40 4.26
CA THR A 152 -7.51 -16.20 2.86
C THR A 152 -8.74 -15.34 2.78
N ASP A 153 -8.55 -14.07 2.46
CA ASP A 153 -9.69 -13.25 2.15
C ASP A 153 -10.22 -13.68 0.77
N THR A 154 -11.43 -14.15 0.73
CA THR A 154 -12.19 -14.17 -0.53
C THR A 154 -12.46 -12.72 -0.95
N ALA A 155 -12.82 -12.50 -2.23
CA ALA A 155 -13.24 -11.17 -2.67
C ALA A 155 -14.33 -10.58 -1.75
N ALA A 156 -15.33 -11.36 -1.40
CA ALA A 156 -16.42 -10.93 -0.51
C ALA A 156 -15.92 -10.52 0.88
N GLN A 157 -15.04 -11.31 1.48
CA GLN A 157 -14.43 -11.00 2.78
C GLN A 157 -13.58 -9.74 2.72
N PHE A 158 -12.77 -9.57 1.66
CA PHE A 158 -11.98 -8.37 1.44
C PHE A 158 -12.87 -7.12 1.35
N TYR A 159 -13.97 -7.18 0.59
CA TYR A 159 -14.87 -6.04 0.46
C TYR A 159 -15.60 -5.70 1.74
N ALA A 160 -16.05 -6.71 2.50
CA ALA A 160 -16.72 -6.51 3.79
C ALA A 160 -15.77 -5.99 4.87
N LYS A 161 -14.49 -6.38 4.81
CA LYS A 161 -13.48 -6.01 5.80
C LYS A 161 -13.13 -4.52 5.79
N PHE A 162 -13.19 -3.87 4.62
CA PHE A 162 -12.83 -2.47 4.43
C PHE A 162 -13.98 -1.69 3.79
N PRO A 163 -15.07 -1.39 4.52
CA PRO A 163 -16.21 -0.65 3.97
C PRO A 163 -15.81 0.80 3.68
N LEU A 164 -16.02 1.25 2.45
CA LEU A 164 -15.87 2.64 2.03
C LEU A 164 -17.25 3.25 1.88
N GLU A 165 -17.44 4.51 2.28
CA GLU A 165 -18.72 5.24 2.12
C GLU A 165 -19.06 5.42 0.64
N ASN A 166 -18.03 5.73 -0.18
CA ASN A 166 -18.15 5.79 -1.62
C ASN A 166 -17.06 4.96 -2.28
N THR A 167 -17.41 3.80 -2.84
CA THR A 167 -16.49 2.97 -3.61
C THR A 167 -16.52 3.37 -5.07
N VAL A 168 -15.44 3.96 -5.56
CA VAL A 168 -15.31 4.41 -6.96
C VAL A 168 -14.75 3.34 -7.88
N TYR A 169 -13.99 2.40 -7.31
CA TYR A 169 -13.48 1.25 -8.05
C TYR A 169 -13.29 0.04 -7.13
N TRP A 170 -13.59 -1.12 -7.66
CA TRP A 170 -13.17 -2.40 -7.11
C TRP A 170 -12.87 -3.39 -8.24
N GLY A 171 -11.97 -4.32 -7.98
CA GLY A 171 -11.61 -5.31 -8.97
C GLY A 171 -10.64 -6.36 -8.44
N GLN A 172 -10.40 -7.35 -9.28
CA GLN A 172 -9.45 -8.42 -9.01
C GLN A 172 -8.61 -8.74 -10.25
N ARG A 173 -7.38 -9.20 -10.04
CA ARG A 173 -6.50 -9.71 -11.09
C ARG A 173 -5.84 -10.99 -10.65
N ARG A 174 -5.81 -11.97 -11.55
CA ARG A 174 -4.97 -13.15 -11.38
C ARG A 174 -3.54 -12.79 -11.77
N LEU A 175 -2.62 -13.00 -10.86
CA LEU A 175 -1.21 -12.73 -11.01
C LEU A 175 -0.41 -14.01 -10.76
N ARG A 176 0.85 -14.00 -11.16
CA ARG A 176 1.76 -15.11 -10.95
C ARG A 176 3.11 -14.55 -10.50
N ASP A 177 3.53 -14.92 -9.30
CA ASP A 177 4.91 -14.79 -8.87
C ASP A 177 5.72 -16.02 -9.36
N PRO A 178 7.04 -16.08 -9.15
CA PRO A 178 7.86 -17.20 -9.59
C PRO A 178 7.41 -18.57 -9.04
N GLU A 179 6.77 -18.60 -7.89
CA GLU A 179 6.46 -19.85 -7.17
C GLU A 179 4.99 -20.23 -7.27
N THR A 180 4.07 -19.24 -7.35
CA THR A 180 2.64 -19.50 -7.24
C THR A 180 1.78 -18.55 -8.05
N ARG A 181 0.51 -18.93 -8.22
CA ARG A 181 -0.54 -18.06 -8.76
C ARG A 181 -1.41 -17.57 -7.60
N TYR A 182 -1.77 -16.31 -7.64
CA TYR A 182 -2.64 -15.69 -6.64
C TYR A 182 -3.59 -14.67 -7.26
N THR A 183 -4.63 -14.32 -6.53
CA THR A 183 -5.55 -13.25 -6.91
C THR A 183 -5.25 -12.00 -6.09
N ARG A 184 -5.00 -10.90 -6.77
CA ARG A 184 -4.88 -9.58 -6.15
C ARG A 184 -6.23 -8.89 -6.20
N TYR A 185 -6.71 -8.45 -5.06
CA TYR A 185 -7.91 -7.63 -4.90
C TYR A 185 -7.53 -6.17 -4.77
N MET A 186 -8.36 -5.27 -5.29
CA MET A 186 -8.18 -3.82 -5.12
C MET A 186 -9.52 -3.13 -4.92
N LYS A 187 -9.52 -2.13 -4.04
CA LYS A 187 -10.62 -1.24 -3.77
C LYS A 187 -10.12 0.19 -3.67
N ILE A 188 -10.79 1.13 -4.32
CA ILE A 188 -10.51 2.57 -4.28
C ILE A 188 -11.81 3.29 -3.96
N GLY A 189 -11.75 4.28 -3.09
CA GLY A 189 -12.89 5.10 -2.76
C GLY A 189 -12.66 5.93 -1.51
N TYR A 190 -13.70 6.55 -1.03
CA TYR A 190 -13.67 7.45 0.11
C TYR A 190 -14.19 6.74 1.35
N LYS A 191 -13.44 6.88 2.44
CA LYS A 191 -13.81 6.30 3.74
C LYS A 191 -14.84 7.16 4.44
#